data_f0ecb08da4948fbd253bcf416be983ad
#
_entry.id   f0ecb08da4948fbd253bcf416be983ad
#
_cell.length_a   1.000
_cell.length_b   1.000
_cell.length_c   1.000
_cell.angle_alpha   90.00
_cell.angle_beta   90.00
_cell.angle_gamma   90.00
#
_symmetry.space_group_name_H-M   'P 1'
#
loop_
_entity.id
_entity.type
_entity.pdbx_description
1 polymer ?
#
loop_
_entity_poly.entity_id
_entity_poly.type
_entity_poly.pdbx_seq_one_letter_code
_entity_poly.pdbx_strand_id
1 'polypeptide(L)'
;DVYKRQKLHHDVDDDDLKPLGDPNSLYDDDDDDDEDGGEATLSEQNLYRRLSEYYDLLEDLDSQVRGCAQNFNGNYLEEDRTTRQNLADVAERTEDTIEQYYDIVEDLEVPTSSKNYSSWKDIIALYDDLDHRIDAICDAWEISLKYAKPADHKNEIVAPLSRDNVAGTNDNKYRLDFEERYPGAKPVEVN
;
A
#
# COMPACT_ATOMS: atom_id res chain seq x y z
N ASP A 1 13.82 12.97 -3.84
CA ASP A 1 14.63 12.66 -2.67
C ASP A 1 13.83 11.76 -1.74
N VAL A 2 14.03 10.46 -1.88
CA VAL A 2 13.36 9.43 -1.10
C VAL A 2 13.90 9.48 0.33
N TYR A 3 13.10 9.91 1.28
CA TYR A 3 13.39 9.75 2.69
C TYR A 3 13.27 8.26 3.07
N LYS A 4 14.39 7.53 2.96
CA LYS A 4 14.49 6.20 3.59
C LYS A 4 14.44 6.40 5.11
N ARG A 5 13.29 6.18 5.72
CA ARG A 5 13.18 5.99 7.16
C ARG A 5 13.98 4.72 7.53
N GLN A 6 14.94 4.86 8.43
CA GLN A 6 15.54 3.69 9.08
C GLN A 6 14.51 3.13 10.06
N LYS A 7 13.73 2.15 9.62
CA LYS A 7 12.88 1.38 10.53
C LYS A 7 13.76 0.53 11.46
N LEU A 8 13.54 0.63 12.76
CA LEU A 8 14.02 -0.32 13.75
C LEU A 8 13.23 -1.62 13.52
N HIS A 9 13.89 -2.64 12.97
CA HIS A 9 13.33 -3.99 12.89
C HIS A 9 12.97 -4.46 14.30
N HIS A 10 11.67 -4.63 14.54
CA HIS A 10 11.18 -5.46 15.63
C HIS A 10 10.92 -6.84 15.03
N ASP A 11 11.66 -7.85 15.51
CA ASP A 11 11.38 -9.25 15.16
C ASP A 11 9.99 -9.62 15.68
N VAL A 12 9.01 -9.62 14.80
CA VAL A 12 7.68 -10.19 15.05
C VAL A 12 7.62 -11.51 14.31
N ASP A 13 7.26 -12.59 15.02
CA ASP A 13 7.10 -13.94 14.48
C ASP A 13 6.12 -13.95 13.27
N ASP A 14 6.65 -14.38 12.14
CA ASP A 14 6.12 -14.29 10.77
C ASP A 14 5.02 -15.35 10.45
N ASP A 15 4.35 -15.92 11.47
CA ASP A 15 3.55 -17.15 11.28
C ASP A 15 2.07 -16.93 10.88
N ASP A 16 1.55 -15.70 10.82
CA ASP A 16 0.11 -15.45 10.56
C ASP A 16 -0.23 -14.76 9.21
N LEU A 17 0.77 -14.33 8.46
CA LEU A 17 0.56 -13.87 7.08
C LEU A 17 0.80 -15.06 6.14
N LYS A 18 -0.27 -15.68 5.60
CA LYS A 18 -0.08 -16.55 4.42
C LYS A 18 0.48 -15.69 3.30
N PRO A 19 1.73 -15.89 2.88
CA PRO A 19 2.22 -15.23 1.69
C PRO A 19 1.32 -15.70 0.54
N LEU A 20 0.74 -14.77 -0.19
CA LEU A 20 0.35 -15.02 -1.57
C LEU A 20 1.60 -15.60 -2.23
N GLY A 21 1.47 -16.79 -2.83
CA GLY A 21 2.59 -17.63 -3.25
C GLY A 21 3.71 -16.84 -3.88
N ASP A 22 4.94 -17.32 -3.64
CA ASP A 22 6.18 -16.73 -4.12
C ASP A 22 5.98 -16.10 -5.52
N PRO A 23 6.12 -14.78 -5.67
CA PRO A 23 5.98 -14.13 -6.97
C PRO A 23 6.96 -14.68 -8.02
N ASN A 24 8.00 -15.40 -7.58
CA ASN A 24 8.93 -16.14 -8.44
C ASN A 24 8.46 -17.57 -8.77
N SER A 25 7.46 -18.13 -8.09
CA SER A 25 6.99 -19.50 -8.38
C SER A 25 6.13 -19.60 -9.66
N LEU A 26 5.86 -18.49 -10.34
CA LEU A 26 5.14 -18.43 -11.62
C LEU A 26 6.08 -18.63 -12.85
N TYR A 27 7.35 -18.96 -12.62
CA TYR A 27 8.33 -19.18 -13.69
C TYR A 27 8.49 -20.66 -14.11
N ASP A 28 7.72 -21.60 -13.51
CA ASP A 28 7.70 -22.99 -13.96
C ASP A 28 6.61 -23.18 -15.01
N ASP A 29 6.94 -22.84 -16.25
CA ASP A 29 6.36 -23.46 -17.42
C ASP A 29 7.43 -23.62 -18.49
N ASP A 30 7.75 -24.89 -18.72
CA ASP A 30 8.61 -25.40 -19.78
C ASP A 30 8.24 -24.77 -21.12
N ASP A 31 9.20 -24.05 -21.74
CA ASP A 31 9.35 -24.13 -23.19
C ASP A 31 10.70 -23.54 -23.62
N ASP A 32 11.56 -24.46 -24.05
CA ASP A 32 12.59 -24.43 -25.08
C ASP A 32 13.37 -23.14 -25.38
N ASP A 33 14.70 -23.25 -25.08
CA ASP A 33 15.85 -22.84 -25.89
C ASP A 33 15.63 -21.72 -26.95
N ASP A 34 16.04 -20.49 -26.59
CA ASP A 34 16.85 -19.67 -27.49
C ASP A 34 17.76 -18.74 -26.65
N GLU A 35 19.06 -19.08 -26.66
CA GLU A 35 20.13 -18.25 -26.16
C GLU A 35 20.25 -16.97 -27.02
N ASP A 36 19.56 -15.92 -26.63
CA ASP A 36 19.95 -14.56 -27.00
C ASP A 36 19.82 -13.67 -25.74
N GLY A 37 20.95 -13.13 -25.25
CA GLY A 37 21.06 -12.39 -24.01
C GLY A 37 20.44 -10.99 -24.07
N GLY A 38 19.15 -10.93 -24.41
CA GLY A 38 18.28 -9.78 -24.26
C GLY A 38 17.41 -9.97 -23.03
N GLU A 39 17.29 -8.94 -22.18
CA GLU A 39 16.31 -8.89 -21.08
C GLU A 39 14.95 -9.33 -21.63
N ALA A 40 14.44 -10.48 -21.13
CA ALA A 40 13.18 -11.06 -21.61
C ALA A 40 12.03 -10.15 -21.19
N THR A 41 11.56 -9.31 -22.08
CA THR A 41 10.34 -8.53 -21.86
C THR A 41 9.15 -9.49 -21.66
N LEU A 42 8.42 -9.29 -20.55
CA LEU A 42 7.20 -10.06 -20.29
C LEU A 42 6.26 -10.00 -21.49
N SER A 43 5.68 -11.13 -21.89
CA SER A 43 4.64 -11.12 -22.91
C SER A 43 3.44 -10.26 -22.46
N GLU A 44 2.73 -9.63 -23.40
CA GLU A 44 1.55 -8.80 -23.09
C GLU A 44 0.49 -9.55 -22.27
N GLN A 45 0.36 -10.85 -22.47
CA GLN A 45 -0.58 -11.69 -21.74
C GLN A 45 -0.12 -11.92 -20.29
N ASN A 46 1.17 -12.17 -20.07
CA ASN A 46 1.72 -12.31 -18.73
C ASN A 46 1.65 -10.98 -17.97
N LEU A 47 1.93 -9.87 -18.64
CA LEU A 47 1.81 -8.54 -18.10
C LEU A 47 0.37 -8.23 -17.68
N TYR A 48 -0.61 -8.50 -18.54
CA TYR A 48 -2.03 -8.36 -18.21
C TYR A 48 -2.40 -9.15 -16.96
N ARG A 49 -1.99 -10.43 -16.87
CA ARG A 49 -2.29 -11.29 -15.73
C ARG A 49 -1.70 -10.70 -14.43
N ARG A 50 -0.42 -10.34 -14.42
CA ARG A 50 0.25 -9.77 -13.25
C ARG A 50 -0.39 -8.46 -12.81
N LEU A 51 -0.63 -7.53 -13.73
CA LEU A 51 -1.28 -6.26 -13.41
C LEU A 51 -2.71 -6.45 -12.88
N SER A 52 -3.44 -7.44 -13.41
CA SER A 52 -4.79 -7.76 -12.90
C SER A 52 -4.75 -8.27 -11.46
N GLU A 53 -3.78 -9.10 -11.10
CA GLU A 53 -3.59 -9.58 -9.73
C GLU A 53 -3.37 -8.41 -8.77
N TYR A 54 -2.48 -7.48 -9.09
CA TYR A 54 -2.22 -6.31 -8.24
C TYR A 54 -3.37 -5.29 -8.22
N TYR A 55 -4.08 -5.15 -9.34
CA TYR A 55 -5.28 -4.32 -9.38
C TYR A 55 -6.39 -4.87 -8.47
N ASP A 56 -6.61 -6.17 -8.48
CA ASP A 56 -7.65 -6.82 -7.66
C ASP A 56 -7.36 -6.73 -6.15
N LEU A 57 -6.10 -6.61 -5.74
CA LEU A 57 -5.71 -6.39 -4.34
C LEU A 57 -6.03 -4.99 -3.82
N LEU A 58 -6.11 -3.98 -4.69
CA LEU A 58 -6.29 -2.58 -4.28
C LEU A 58 -7.57 -2.33 -3.48
N GLU A 59 -8.68 -2.99 -3.81
CA GLU A 59 -9.95 -2.82 -3.10
C GLU A 59 -9.87 -3.35 -1.66
N ASP A 60 -9.23 -4.51 -1.48
CA ASP A 60 -9.03 -5.09 -0.16
C ASP A 60 -8.07 -4.24 0.69
N LEU A 61 -6.99 -3.73 0.10
CA LEU A 61 -6.05 -2.83 0.79
C LEU A 61 -6.70 -1.50 1.16
N ASP A 62 -7.50 -0.89 0.28
CA ASP A 62 -8.26 0.31 0.62
C ASP A 62 -9.24 0.06 1.78
N SER A 63 -9.86 -1.12 1.81
CA SER A 63 -10.72 -1.53 2.93
C SER A 63 -9.92 -1.67 4.24
N GLN A 64 -8.70 -2.21 4.19
CA GLN A 64 -7.82 -2.32 5.36
C GLN A 64 -7.38 -0.94 5.86
N VAL A 65 -6.97 -0.03 4.97
CA VAL A 65 -6.63 1.37 5.33
C VAL A 65 -7.82 2.07 6.00
N ARG A 66 -9.03 1.91 5.45
CA ARG A 66 -10.25 2.44 6.10
C ARG A 66 -10.50 1.82 7.47
N GLY A 67 -10.25 0.52 7.63
CA GLY A 67 -10.33 -0.18 8.90
C GLY A 67 -9.34 0.38 9.93
N CYS A 68 -8.07 0.61 9.52
CA CYS A 68 -7.06 1.24 10.37
C CYS A 68 -7.48 2.66 10.81
N ALA A 69 -8.05 3.47 9.90
CA ALA A 69 -8.57 4.79 10.23
C ALA A 69 -9.73 4.74 11.24
N GLN A 70 -10.65 3.79 11.09
CA GLN A 70 -11.75 3.58 12.05
C GLN A 70 -11.25 3.15 13.42
N ASN A 71 -10.29 2.22 13.47
CA ASN A 71 -9.63 1.76 14.68
C ASN A 71 -8.93 2.92 15.40
N PHE A 72 -8.19 3.74 14.66
CA PHE A 72 -7.57 4.94 15.20
C PHE A 72 -8.62 5.87 15.81
N ASN A 73 -9.64 6.27 15.04
CA ASN A 73 -10.66 7.20 15.49
C ASN A 73 -11.41 6.73 16.74
N GLY A 74 -11.58 5.43 16.90
CA GLY A 74 -12.24 4.84 18.06
C GLY A 74 -11.37 4.75 19.32
N ASN A 75 -10.04 4.69 19.17
CA ASN A 75 -9.16 4.24 20.26
C ASN A 75 -7.95 5.13 20.57
N TYR A 76 -7.65 6.18 19.77
CA TYR A 76 -6.43 6.97 19.93
C TYR A 76 -6.33 7.74 21.26
N LEU A 77 -7.45 7.89 21.99
CA LEU A 77 -7.52 8.53 23.31
C LEU A 77 -7.62 7.53 24.47
N GLU A 78 -7.64 6.23 24.18
CA GLU A 78 -7.64 5.20 25.22
C GLU A 78 -6.43 5.33 26.14
N GLU A 79 -6.66 5.21 27.47
CA GLU A 79 -5.55 5.26 28.43
C GLU A 79 -4.71 3.98 28.41
N ASP A 80 -5.32 2.84 28.06
CA ASP A 80 -4.58 1.58 27.91
C ASP A 80 -3.63 1.64 26.70
N ARG A 81 -2.36 1.76 27.02
CA ARG A 81 -1.29 1.81 26.02
C ARG A 81 -1.20 0.51 25.22
N THR A 82 -1.49 -0.64 25.83
CA THR A 82 -1.43 -1.95 25.17
C THR A 82 -2.46 -2.03 24.04
N THR A 83 -3.70 -1.58 24.29
CA THR A 83 -4.73 -1.50 23.25
C THR A 83 -4.29 -0.61 22.09
N ARG A 84 -3.74 0.57 22.39
CA ARG A 84 -3.24 1.50 21.34
C ARG A 84 -2.07 0.89 20.57
N GLN A 85 -1.14 0.20 21.24
CA GLN A 85 -0.01 -0.45 20.58
C GLN A 85 -0.49 -1.54 19.62
N ASN A 86 -1.38 -2.44 20.06
CA ASN A 86 -1.89 -3.51 19.19
C ASN A 86 -2.56 -2.98 17.92
N LEU A 87 -3.25 -1.84 18.02
CA LEU A 87 -3.90 -1.22 16.85
C LEU A 87 -2.89 -0.48 15.96
N ALA A 88 -1.85 0.11 16.54
CA ALA A 88 -0.72 0.67 15.81
C ALA A 88 0.02 -0.41 15.03
N ASP A 89 0.30 -1.56 15.65
CA ASP A 89 0.96 -2.69 14.98
C ASP A 89 0.14 -3.25 13.80
N VAL A 90 -1.20 -3.17 13.85
CA VAL A 90 -2.05 -3.51 12.70
C VAL A 90 -1.87 -2.49 11.56
N ALA A 91 -1.80 -1.20 11.88
CA ALA A 91 -1.60 -0.16 10.88
C ALA A 91 -0.21 -0.28 10.22
N GLU A 92 0.84 -0.52 11.01
CA GLU A 92 2.20 -0.76 10.50
C GLU A 92 2.26 -1.95 9.54
N ARG A 93 1.67 -3.10 9.90
CA ARG A 93 1.62 -4.26 9.00
C ARG A 93 0.87 -3.97 7.70
N THR A 94 -0.18 -3.17 7.75
CA THR A 94 -0.91 -2.75 6.55
C THR A 94 -0.03 -1.86 5.67
N GLU A 95 0.73 -0.93 6.27
CA GLU A 95 1.71 -0.08 5.59
C GLU A 95 2.79 -0.93 4.92
N ASP A 96 3.44 -1.86 5.67
CA ASP A 96 4.47 -2.76 5.14
C ASP A 96 3.97 -3.59 3.95
N THR A 97 2.71 -4.04 4.00
CA THR A 97 2.09 -4.79 2.90
C THR A 97 1.89 -3.92 1.66
N ILE A 98 1.44 -2.68 1.83
CA ILE A 98 1.24 -1.73 0.72
C ILE A 98 2.59 -1.37 0.09
N GLU A 99 3.61 -1.03 0.90
CA GLU A 99 4.96 -0.74 0.42
C GLU A 99 5.53 -1.91 -0.39
N GLN A 100 5.38 -3.14 0.10
CA GLN A 100 5.85 -4.34 -0.60
C GLN A 100 5.21 -4.48 -1.99
N TYR A 101 3.90 -4.30 -2.10
CA TYR A 101 3.22 -4.41 -3.39
C TYR A 101 3.53 -3.22 -4.30
N TYR A 102 3.68 -2.02 -3.75
CA TYR A 102 4.14 -0.85 -4.48
C TYR A 102 5.48 -1.13 -5.17
N ASP A 103 6.49 -1.59 -4.41
CA ASP A 103 7.82 -1.90 -4.91
C ASP A 103 7.75 -2.94 -6.03
N ILE A 104 6.98 -4.02 -5.85
CA ILE A 104 6.84 -5.09 -6.86
C ILE A 104 6.21 -4.54 -8.15
N VAL A 105 5.19 -3.68 -8.05
CA VAL A 105 4.52 -3.12 -9.24
C VAL A 105 5.39 -2.06 -9.92
N GLU A 106 6.12 -1.25 -9.14
CA GLU A 106 7.05 -0.25 -9.69
C GLU A 106 8.19 -0.91 -10.46
N ASP A 107 8.71 -2.03 -9.94
CA ASP A 107 9.80 -2.80 -10.55
C ASP A 107 9.38 -3.59 -11.81
N LEU A 108 8.09 -3.61 -12.16
CA LEU A 108 7.64 -4.22 -13.40
C LEU A 108 8.14 -3.41 -14.61
N GLU A 109 8.94 -4.04 -15.46
CA GLU A 109 9.40 -3.44 -16.72
C GLU A 109 8.29 -3.46 -17.77
N VAL A 110 7.43 -2.44 -17.75
CA VAL A 110 6.33 -2.32 -18.71
C VAL A 110 6.74 -1.45 -19.89
N PRO A 111 6.83 -2.02 -21.11
CA PRO A 111 7.18 -1.23 -22.30
C PRO A 111 6.14 -0.14 -22.57
N THR A 112 6.59 1.04 -22.99
CA THR A 112 5.70 2.16 -23.35
C THR A 112 4.76 1.84 -24.52
N SER A 113 5.08 0.82 -25.31
CA SER A 113 4.24 0.28 -26.39
C SER A 113 3.17 -0.69 -25.90
N SER A 114 3.24 -1.16 -24.65
CA SER A 114 2.25 -2.06 -24.07
C SER A 114 0.86 -1.42 -24.03
N LYS A 115 -0.17 -2.22 -24.32
CA LYS A 115 -1.58 -1.82 -24.16
C LYS A 115 -1.92 -1.51 -22.69
N ASN A 116 -1.17 -2.10 -21.76
CA ASN A 116 -1.36 -1.96 -20.32
C ASN A 116 -0.43 -0.92 -19.66
N TYR A 117 0.35 -0.18 -20.44
CA TYR A 117 1.27 0.84 -19.90
C TYR A 117 0.56 1.91 -19.07
N SER A 118 -0.61 2.39 -19.52
CA SER A 118 -1.43 3.36 -18.76
C SER A 118 -1.95 2.74 -17.47
N SER A 119 -2.52 1.53 -17.54
CA SER A 119 -3.04 0.82 -16.36
C SER A 119 -1.93 0.58 -15.32
N TRP A 120 -0.75 0.18 -15.75
CA TRP A 120 0.41 0.04 -14.87
C TRP A 120 0.74 1.33 -14.11
N LYS A 121 0.80 2.46 -14.80
CA LYS A 121 1.06 3.76 -14.16
C LYS A 121 -0.04 4.17 -13.19
N ASP A 122 -1.28 3.90 -13.55
CA ASP A 122 -2.42 4.18 -12.67
C ASP A 122 -2.43 3.26 -11.44
N ILE A 123 -2.03 1.98 -11.57
CA ILE A 123 -1.90 1.05 -10.45
C ILE A 123 -0.79 1.50 -9.49
N ILE A 124 0.38 1.92 -9.99
CA ILE A 124 1.44 2.50 -9.16
C ILE A 124 0.91 3.71 -8.37
N ALA A 125 0.21 4.63 -9.03
CA ALA A 125 -0.34 5.81 -8.37
C ALA A 125 -1.40 5.46 -7.31
N LEU A 126 -2.18 4.41 -7.51
CA LEU A 126 -3.15 3.92 -6.53
C LEU A 126 -2.49 3.30 -5.28
N TYR A 127 -1.37 2.58 -5.45
CA TYR A 127 -0.58 2.11 -4.32
C TYR A 127 0.07 3.28 -3.55
N ASP A 128 0.59 4.29 -4.25
CA ASP A 128 1.12 5.54 -3.67
C ASP A 128 0.04 6.29 -2.85
N ASP A 129 -1.19 6.37 -3.35
CA ASP A 129 -2.32 6.94 -2.63
C ASP A 129 -2.65 6.19 -1.34
N LEU A 130 -2.58 4.84 -1.35
CA LEU A 130 -2.80 4.01 -0.17
C LEU A 130 -1.68 4.19 0.84
N ASP A 131 -0.42 4.21 0.38
CA ASP A 131 0.77 4.39 1.20
C ASP A 131 0.72 5.72 1.97
N HIS A 132 0.45 6.82 1.29
CA HIS A 132 0.32 8.13 1.94
C HIS A 132 -0.80 8.18 2.99
N ARG A 133 -1.89 7.43 2.77
CA ARG A 133 -3.03 7.41 3.69
C ARG A 133 -2.73 6.59 4.94
N ILE A 134 -2.06 5.45 4.79
CA ILE A 134 -1.69 4.61 5.94
C ILE A 134 -0.55 5.22 6.74
N ASP A 135 0.46 5.83 6.10
CA ASP A 135 1.56 6.56 6.74
C ASP A 135 1.04 7.66 7.69
N ALA A 136 0.02 8.41 7.28
CA ALA A 136 -0.60 9.41 8.14
C ALA A 136 -1.25 8.80 9.40
N ILE A 137 -1.80 7.59 9.31
CA ILE A 137 -2.39 6.86 10.44
C ILE A 137 -1.29 6.32 11.36
N CYS A 138 -0.22 5.77 10.81
CA CYS A 138 0.95 5.29 11.55
C CYS A 138 1.62 6.44 12.30
N ASP A 139 1.85 7.59 11.67
CA ASP A 139 2.35 8.81 12.31
C ASP A 139 1.48 9.25 13.50
N ALA A 140 0.15 9.21 13.32
CA ALA A 140 -0.79 9.58 14.37
C ALA A 140 -0.76 8.60 15.56
N TRP A 141 -0.62 7.30 15.30
CA TRP A 141 -0.41 6.29 16.34
C TRP A 141 0.92 6.50 17.08
N GLU A 142 2.01 6.75 16.35
CA GLU A 142 3.32 7.02 16.95
C GLU A 142 3.24 8.19 17.95
N ILE A 143 2.56 9.28 17.59
CA ILE A 143 2.35 10.41 18.50
C ILE A 143 1.47 10.00 19.68
N SER A 144 0.35 9.29 19.47
CA SER A 144 -0.53 8.84 20.55
C SER A 144 0.21 7.97 21.59
N LEU A 145 1.13 7.12 21.14
CA LEU A 145 1.90 6.23 21.99
C LEU A 145 2.95 6.92 22.85
N LYS A 146 3.34 8.18 22.52
CA LYS A 146 4.25 9.00 23.35
C LYS A 146 3.61 9.44 24.68
N TYR A 147 2.28 9.45 24.77
CA TYR A 147 1.56 10.02 25.90
C TYR A 147 0.88 8.96 26.77
N ALA A 148 1.04 9.09 28.09
CA ALA A 148 0.30 8.29 29.06
C ALA A 148 -1.17 8.75 29.15
N LYS A 149 -1.44 10.03 28.87
CA LYS A 149 -2.78 10.63 28.84
C LYS A 149 -3.01 11.30 27.47
N PRO A 150 -3.35 10.51 26.43
CA PRO A 150 -3.45 11.04 25.08
C PRO A 150 -4.58 12.08 24.93
N ALA A 151 -5.59 12.08 25.79
CA ALA A 151 -6.68 13.07 25.76
C ALA A 151 -6.18 14.51 25.92
N ASP A 152 -5.08 14.73 26.64
CA ASP A 152 -4.48 16.06 26.86
C ASP A 152 -3.74 16.57 25.62
N HIS A 153 -3.48 15.70 24.63
CA HIS A 153 -2.68 15.96 23.41
C HIS A 153 -3.45 15.72 22.10
N LYS A 154 -4.77 15.71 22.17
CA LYS A 154 -5.65 15.35 21.05
C LYS A 154 -5.29 16.04 19.73
N ASN A 155 -5.06 17.35 19.74
CA ASN A 155 -4.79 18.12 18.52
C ASN A 155 -3.45 17.75 17.87
N GLU A 156 -2.45 17.42 18.69
CA GLU A 156 -1.14 16.98 18.22
C GLU A 156 -1.24 15.59 17.59
N ILE A 157 -1.96 14.67 18.24
CA ILE A 157 -2.14 13.30 17.80
C ILE A 157 -2.85 13.23 16.43
N VAL A 158 -3.87 14.06 16.21
CA VAL A 158 -4.64 14.03 14.94
C VAL A 158 -4.03 14.90 13.82
N ALA A 159 -2.97 15.67 14.10
CA ALA A 159 -2.36 16.58 13.12
C ALA A 159 -1.88 15.86 11.83
N PRO A 160 -1.25 14.67 11.89
CA PRO A 160 -0.85 13.95 10.67
C PRO A 160 -2.01 13.65 9.73
N LEU A 161 -3.18 13.31 10.26
CA LEU A 161 -4.36 12.94 9.46
C LEU A 161 -4.92 14.09 8.62
N SER A 162 -4.61 15.33 8.99
CA SER A 162 -5.10 16.53 8.28
C SER A 162 -4.10 17.16 7.34
N ARG A 163 -2.83 16.70 7.33
CA ARG A 163 -1.76 17.30 6.51
C ARG A 163 -2.05 17.25 5.01
N ASP A 164 -2.75 16.21 4.59
CA ASP A 164 -3.06 15.90 3.19
C ASP A 164 -4.52 16.18 2.83
N ASN A 165 -5.22 16.94 3.65
CA ASN A 165 -6.58 17.36 3.34
C ASN A 165 -6.58 18.47 2.27
N VAL A 166 -7.58 18.39 1.40
CA VAL A 166 -7.88 19.48 0.45
C VAL A 166 -8.19 20.75 1.24
N ALA A 167 -7.57 21.86 0.87
CA ALA A 167 -7.68 23.13 1.58
C ALA A 167 -9.14 23.53 1.85
N GLY A 168 -9.46 23.72 3.13
CA GLY A 168 -10.79 24.12 3.58
C GLY A 168 -11.80 22.97 3.70
N THR A 169 -11.38 21.72 3.56
CA THR A 169 -12.21 20.52 3.73
C THR A 169 -11.59 19.54 4.72
N ASN A 170 -12.32 18.45 5.01
CA ASN A 170 -11.79 17.29 5.74
C ASN A 170 -11.51 16.12 4.77
N ASP A 171 -11.52 16.36 3.47
CA ASP A 171 -11.29 15.33 2.47
C ASP A 171 -9.79 15.15 2.22
N ASN A 172 -9.29 13.95 2.45
CA ASN A 172 -7.92 13.59 2.13
C ASN A 172 -7.76 13.51 0.61
N LYS A 173 -6.75 14.20 0.06
CA LYS A 173 -6.50 14.30 -1.40
C LYS A 173 -6.21 12.95 -2.05
N TYR A 174 -5.47 12.08 -1.37
CA TYR A 174 -5.12 10.75 -1.86
C TYR A 174 -6.33 9.81 -1.89
N ARG A 175 -7.25 9.93 -0.91
CA ARG A 175 -8.52 9.20 -0.98
C ARG A 175 -9.35 9.61 -2.19
N LEU A 176 -9.43 10.91 -2.47
CA LEU A 176 -10.19 11.41 -3.63
C LEU A 176 -9.54 10.97 -4.95
N ASP A 177 -8.20 11.02 -5.06
CA ASP A 177 -7.47 10.57 -6.25
C ASP A 177 -7.67 9.06 -6.47
N PHE A 178 -7.58 8.26 -5.42
CA PHE A 178 -7.86 6.82 -5.46
C PHE A 178 -9.28 6.54 -5.99
N GLU A 179 -10.31 7.18 -5.43
CA GLU A 179 -11.71 6.98 -5.83
C GLU A 179 -11.96 7.38 -7.29
N GLU A 180 -11.29 8.43 -7.77
CA GLU A 180 -11.41 8.89 -9.16
C GLU A 180 -10.66 7.96 -10.14
N ARG A 181 -9.44 7.55 -9.80
CA ARG A 181 -8.53 6.79 -10.66
C ARG A 181 -8.87 5.30 -10.75
N TYR A 182 -9.27 4.68 -9.63
CA TYR A 182 -9.44 3.24 -9.51
C TYR A 182 -10.28 2.61 -10.63
N PRO A 183 -11.46 3.14 -11.01
CA PRO A 183 -12.27 2.52 -12.07
C PRO A 183 -11.59 2.49 -13.44
N GLY A 184 -10.68 3.44 -13.71
CA GLY A 184 -9.97 3.58 -14.98
C GLY A 184 -8.67 2.78 -15.07
N ALA A 185 -8.13 2.34 -13.93
CA ALA A 185 -6.83 1.68 -13.85
C ALA A 185 -6.88 0.20 -14.24
N LYS A 186 -8.08 -0.37 -14.44
CA LYS A 186 -8.25 -1.79 -14.73
C LYS A 186 -7.47 -2.21 -15.98
N PRO A 187 -6.61 -3.25 -15.88
CA PRO A 187 -5.87 -3.75 -17.02
C PRO A 187 -6.78 -4.23 -18.17
N VAL A 188 -6.28 -4.09 -19.39
CA VAL A 188 -7.00 -4.46 -20.62
C VAL A 188 -6.56 -5.84 -21.06
N GLU A 189 -7.52 -6.78 -21.17
CA GLU A 189 -7.26 -8.12 -21.66
C GLU A 189 -6.69 -8.11 -23.09
N VAL A 190 -5.67 -8.92 -23.30
CA VAL A 190 -4.99 -9.04 -24.59
C VAL A 190 -5.34 -10.43 -25.17
N ASN A 191 -6.12 -10.43 -26.26
CA ASN A 191 -6.47 -11.63 -27.02
C ASN A 191 -5.38 -11.96 -28.04
#